data_6340022f359d2d630878ec8c55679492
#
_entry.id   6340022f359d2d630878ec8c55679492
#
_cell.length_a   1.000
_cell.length_b   1.000
_cell.length_c   1.000
_cell.angle_alpha   90.00
_cell.angle_beta   90.00
_cell.angle_gamma   90.00
#
_symmetry.space_group_name_H-M   'P 1'
#
loop_
_entity.id
_entity.type
_entity.pdbx_description
1 polymer ?
#
loop_
_entity_poly.entity_id
_entity_poly.type
_entity_poly.pdbx_seq_one_letter_code
_entity_poly.pdbx_strand_id
1 'polypeptide(L)'
;GDYFRDEALTWAWELLTSPKYFDMDKDKLYITVYTDDVDSYNKWISLGVKPSHLVKLDGNFWEIGPGPSGPDTEIFYDRGEKYDKEGKGIKLLQEEIENDRYIEIWNNVLSQFNATEGLKREEYPELPSKNIDTGMGVERMACIMQGTETNYETDLFMPIMKKIEEICSIPYMGQMEFKVIADH
;
A
#
# COMPACT_ATOMS: atom_id res chain seq x y z
N GLY A 1 22.28 -3.40 -2.08
CA GLY A 1 21.94 -3.31 -0.74
C GLY A 1 22.55 -4.34 0.19
N ASP A 2 22.54 -4.00 1.44
CA ASP A 2 23.04 -4.88 2.51
C ASP A 2 21.94 -5.82 3.04
N TYR A 3 20.69 -5.61 2.62
CA TYR A 3 19.51 -6.39 2.99
C TYR A 3 18.58 -6.56 1.79
N PHE A 4 17.65 -7.50 1.91
CA PHE A 4 16.66 -7.75 0.85
C PHE A 4 15.31 -8.12 1.48
N ARG A 5 14.56 -9.07 0.87
CA ARG A 5 13.21 -9.50 1.24
C ARG A 5 13.05 -9.78 2.74
N ASP A 6 13.91 -10.62 3.30
CA ASP A 6 13.72 -11.13 4.65
C ASP A 6 13.77 -10.06 5.72
N GLU A 7 14.74 -9.17 5.62
CA GLU A 7 14.89 -8.07 6.54
C GLU A 7 13.82 -7.01 6.30
N ALA A 8 13.60 -6.62 5.04
CA ALA A 8 12.66 -5.55 4.70
C ALA A 8 11.24 -5.90 5.17
N LEU A 9 10.73 -7.11 4.88
CA LEU A 9 9.39 -7.52 5.29
C LEU A 9 9.29 -7.70 6.81
N THR A 10 10.35 -8.17 7.47
CA THR A 10 10.40 -8.26 8.92
C THR A 10 10.29 -6.89 9.57
N TRP A 11 11.07 -5.92 9.10
CA TRP A 11 11.05 -4.55 9.63
C TRP A 11 9.74 -3.84 9.33
N ALA A 12 9.17 -4.04 8.14
CA ALA A 12 7.86 -3.49 7.79
C ALA A 12 6.78 -4.01 8.76
N TRP A 13 6.75 -5.32 9.01
CA TRP A 13 5.79 -5.91 9.93
C TRP A 13 5.98 -5.44 11.37
N GLU A 14 7.23 -5.39 11.83
CA GLU A 14 7.56 -4.87 13.15
C GLU A 14 7.14 -3.41 13.32
N LEU A 15 7.46 -2.55 12.34
CA LEU A 15 7.09 -1.13 12.38
C LEU A 15 5.58 -0.94 12.50
N LEU A 16 4.79 -1.69 11.73
CA LEU A 16 3.34 -1.54 11.74
C LEU A 16 2.68 -2.13 12.99
N THR A 17 3.16 -3.28 13.48
CA THR A 17 2.42 -4.08 14.48
C THR A 17 3.00 -4.06 15.89
N SER A 18 4.23 -3.57 16.08
CA SER A 18 4.84 -3.51 17.40
C SER A 18 4.26 -2.37 18.23
N PRO A 19 3.95 -2.61 19.53
CA PRO A 19 3.53 -1.55 20.47
C PRO A 19 4.56 -0.43 20.66
N LYS A 20 5.79 -0.68 20.25
CA LYS A 20 6.88 0.32 20.29
C LYS A 20 6.73 1.37 19.18
N TYR A 21 5.99 1.06 18.11
CA TYR A 21 5.86 1.89 16.92
C TYR A 21 4.38 2.21 16.64
N PHE A 22 3.80 1.74 15.53
CA PHE A 22 2.43 2.09 15.15
C PHE A 22 1.34 1.29 15.88
N ASP A 23 1.67 0.14 16.45
CA ASP A 23 0.74 -0.72 17.22
C ASP A 23 -0.59 -1.00 16.49
N MET A 24 -0.50 -1.22 15.18
CA MET A 24 -1.68 -1.52 14.38
C MET A 24 -2.21 -2.92 14.67
N ASP A 25 -3.52 -3.04 14.70
CA ASP A 25 -4.20 -4.33 14.82
C ASP A 25 -3.88 -5.22 13.60
N LYS A 26 -3.23 -6.34 13.85
CA LYS A 26 -2.83 -7.32 12.83
C LYS A 26 -4.02 -7.86 12.04
N ASP A 27 -5.20 -7.91 12.66
CA ASP A 27 -6.42 -8.39 12.02
C ASP A 27 -7.01 -7.39 11.02
N LYS A 28 -6.50 -6.17 10.97
CA LYS A 28 -6.82 -5.16 9.99
C LYS A 28 -5.81 -5.01 8.86
N LEU A 29 -4.72 -5.76 8.92
CA LEU A 29 -3.68 -5.72 7.89
C LEU A 29 -3.86 -6.86 6.89
N TYR A 30 -3.94 -6.49 5.62
CA TYR A 30 -4.03 -7.39 4.47
C TYR A 30 -2.84 -7.16 3.57
N ILE A 31 -2.35 -8.24 2.96
CA ILE A 31 -1.12 -8.21 2.18
C ILE A 31 -1.40 -8.77 0.79
N THR A 32 -0.92 -8.10 -0.23
CA THR A 32 -0.86 -8.66 -1.58
C THR A 32 0.56 -9.07 -1.93
N VAL A 33 0.71 -10.10 -2.75
CA VAL A 33 1.99 -10.61 -3.24
C VAL A 33 1.85 -11.02 -4.69
N TYR A 34 2.92 -10.91 -5.46
CA TYR A 34 2.95 -11.46 -6.81
C TYR A 34 2.65 -12.96 -6.81
N THR A 35 1.86 -13.43 -7.78
CA THR A 35 1.35 -14.81 -7.82
C THR A 35 2.46 -15.84 -7.71
N ASP A 36 3.60 -15.62 -8.36
CA ASP A 36 4.74 -16.54 -8.40
C ASP A 36 5.80 -16.26 -7.32
N ASP A 37 5.64 -15.21 -6.51
CA ASP A 37 6.57 -14.91 -5.41
C ASP A 37 6.23 -15.72 -4.15
N VAL A 38 6.57 -17.01 -4.23
CA VAL A 38 6.39 -17.96 -3.12
C VAL A 38 7.21 -17.57 -1.88
N ASP A 39 8.36 -16.97 -2.07
CA ASP A 39 9.25 -16.58 -0.98
C ASP A 39 8.65 -15.46 -0.15
N SER A 40 8.12 -14.40 -0.77
CA SER A 40 7.41 -13.34 -0.03
C SER A 40 6.15 -13.86 0.66
N TYR A 41 5.38 -14.72 -0.01
CA TYR A 41 4.22 -15.37 0.60
C TYR A 41 4.60 -16.12 1.89
N ASN A 42 5.60 -17.00 1.80
CA ASN A 42 6.06 -17.79 2.94
C ASN A 42 6.66 -16.92 4.04
N LYS A 43 7.36 -15.84 3.66
CA LYS A 43 7.90 -14.88 4.62
C LYS A 43 6.79 -14.24 5.44
N TRP A 44 5.72 -13.74 4.81
CA TRP A 44 4.57 -13.18 5.51
C TRP A 44 3.89 -14.17 6.45
N ILE A 45 3.71 -15.44 6.03
CA ILE A 45 3.20 -16.51 6.89
C ILE A 45 4.10 -16.70 8.12
N SER A 46 5.43 -16.71 7.92
CA SER A 46 6.39 -16.86 9.02
C SER A 46 6.35 -15.71 10.03
N LEU A 47 5.96 -14.52 9.60
CA LEU A 47 5.77 -13.33 10.44
C LEU A 47 4.41 -13.32 11.17
N GLY A 48 3.56 -14.32 10.90
CA GLY A 48 2.26 -14.49 11.56
C GLY A 48 1.07 -13.86 10.83
N VAL A 49 1.23 -13.47 9.56
CA VAL A 49 0.10 -13.06 8.73
C VAL A 49 -0.77 -14.27 8.45
N LYS A 50 -2.09 -14.12 8.64
CA LYS A 50 -3.05 -15.22 8.40
C LYS A 50 -3.15 -15.47 6.88
N PRO A 51 -3.24 -16.75 6.43
CA PRO A 51 -3.43 -17.04 5.00
C PRO A 51 -4.67 -16.35 4.39
N SER A 52 -5.72 -16.15 5.19
CA SER A 52 -6.92 -15.41 4.77
C SER A 52 -6.71 -13.91 4.55
N HIS A 53 -5.59 -13.37 4.98
CA HIS A 53 -5.19 -11.97 4.79
C HIS A 53 -4.10 -11.80 3.71
N LEU A 54 -3.73 -12.89 3.04
CA LEU A 54 -2.77 -12.88 1.95
C LEU A 54 -3.49 -13.12 0.62
N VAL A 55 -3.31 -12.20 -0.31
CA VAL A 55 -3.88 -12.26 -1.66
C VAL A 55 -2.75 -12.33 -2.68
N LYS A 56 -2.87 -13.25 -3.64
CA LYS A 56 -1.94 -13.37 -4.77
C LYS A 56 -2.50 -12.63 -5.97
N LEU A 57 -1.73 -11.72 -6.53
CA LEU A 57 -2.12 -10.91 -7.70
C LEU A 57 -1.01 -10.89 -8.74
N ASP A 58 -1.38 -11.03 -10.00
CA ASP A 58 -0.44 -10.89 -11.12
C ASP A 58 0.01 -9.43 -11.31
N GLY A 59 -0.78 -8.48 -10.80
CA GLY A 59 -0.46 -7.05 -10.77
C GLY A 59 0.71 -6.69 -9.86
N ASN A 60 1.02 -7.49 -8.84
CA ASN A 60 2.13 -7.24 -7.91
C ASN A 60 3.51 -7.55 -8.52
N PHE A 61 3.76 -7.04 -9.71
CA PHE A 61 5.06 -7.04 -10.36
C PHE A 61 5.34 -5.66 -10.92
N TRP A 62 6.27 -4.96 -10.28
CA TRP A 62 6.64 -3.60 -10.65
C TRP A 62 7.62 -3.59 -11.82
N GLU A 63 7.26 -2.87 -12.88
CA GLU A 63 8.10 -2.60 -14.04
C GLU A 63 7.64 -1.32 -14.73
N ILE A 64 8.59 -0.52 -15.19
CA ILE A 64 8.32 0.72 -15.93
C ILE A 64 9.24 0.78 -17.16
N GLY A 65 8.87 0.01 -18.19
CA GLY A 65 9.74 -0.17 -19.36
C GLY A 65 11.02 -0.95 -19.05
N PRO A 66 12.03 -0.91 -19.92
CA PRO A 66 13.31 -1.60 -19.71
C PRO A 66 14.05 -1.06 -18.48
N GLY A 67 14.60 -1.96 -17.66
CA GLY A 67 15.36 -1.58 -16.46
C GLY A 67 15.01 -2.39 -15.22
N PRO A 68 15.38 -1.89 -14.03
CA PRO A 68 15.08 -2.57 -12.77
C PRO A 68 13.60 -2.90 -12.63
N SER A 69 13.31 -4.12 -12.25
CA SER A 69 11.95 -4.63 -12.08
C SER A 69 11.93 -5.77 -11.06
N GLY A 70 10.75 -6.18 -10.64
CA GLY A 70 10.60 -7.32 -9.76
C GLY A 70 9.23 -7.42 -9.12
N PRO A 71 8.96 -8.54 -8.43
CA PRO A 71 7.73 -8.67 -7.66
C PRO A 71 7.68 -7.62 -6.57
N ASP A 72 6.48 -7.23 -6.23
CA ASP A 72 6.22 -6.36 -5.10
C ASP A 72 5.18 -6.95 -4.15
N THR A 73 5.12 -6.39 -2.97
CA THR A 73 4.17 -6.78 -1.96
C THR A 73 3.65 -5.53 -1.26
N GLU A 74 2.35 -5.39 -1.27
CA GLU A 74 1.65 -4.22 -0.75
C GLU A 74 0.95 -4.56 0.55
N ILE A 75 0.90 -3.59 1.44
CA ILE A 75 0.23 -3.69 2.73
C ILE A 75 -0.98 -2.76 2.73
N PHE A 76 -2.16 -3.33 2.97
CA PHE A 76 -3.43 -2.64 3.04
C PHE A 76 -3.97 -2.63 4.46
N TYR A 77 -4.65 -1.55 4.81
CA TYR A 77 -5.39 -1.44 6.06
C TYR A 77 -6.90 -1.55 5.80
N ASP A 78 -7.57 -2.50 6.48
CA ASP A 78 -9.02 -2.66 6.43
C ASP A 78 -9.70 -1.63 7.34
N ARG A 79 -10.39 -0.67 6.77
CA ARG A 79 -11.16 0.37 7.47
C ARG A 79 -12.51 -0.13 7.98
N GLY A 80 -12.89 -1.34 7.61
CA GLY A 80 -14.12 -2.00 8.05
C GLY A 80 -15.28 -1.94 7.05
N GLU A 81 -16.31 -2.68 7.39
CA GLU A 81 -17.47 -2.94 6.53
C GLU A 81 -18.26 -1.68 6.12
N LYS A 82 -18.18 -0.60 6.90
CA LYS A 82 -18.86 0.67 6.55
C LYS A 82 -18.42 1.24 5.20
N TYR A 83 -17.23 0.87 4.74
CA TYR A 83 -16.66 1.28 3.44
C TYR A 83 -16.87 0.25 2.33
N ASP A 84 -17.64 -0.81 2.59
CA ASP A 84 -17.94 -1.88 1.63
C ASP A 84 -19.47 -2.06 1.50
N LYS A 85 -20.09 -1.14 0.81
CA LYS A 85 -21.56 -1.09 0.69
C LYS A 85 -22.17 -2.31 0.02
N GLU A 86 -21.39 -3.00 -0.81
CA GLU A 86 -21.84 -4.19 -1.55
C GLU A 86 -21.52 -5.50 -0.82
N GLY A 87 -20.78 -5.44 0.30
CA GLY A 87 -20.42 -6.62 1.09
C GLY A 87 -19.47 -7.58 0.38
N LYS A 88 -18.61 -7.07 -0.49
CA LYS A 88 -17.67 -7.89 -1.28
C LYS A 88 -16.53 -8.47 -0.45
N GLY A 89 -16.19 -7.82 0.67
CA GLY A 89 -15.12 -8.27 1.53
C GLY A 89 -13.77 -8.34 0.81
N ILE A 90 -13.03 -9.42 1.05
CA ILE A 90 -11.69 -9.62 0.45
C ILE A 90 -11.67 -9.66 -1.08
N LYS A 91 -12.83 -9.89 -1.72
CA LYS A 91 -12.92 -9.81 -3.19
C LYS A 91 -12.54 -8.44 -3.74
N LEU A 92 -12.70 -7.38 -2.95
CA LEU A 92 -12.25 -6.04 -3.33
C LEU A 92 -10.74 -6.01 -3.64
N LEU A 93 -9.93 -6.77 -2.88
CA LEU A 93 -8.50 -6.93 -3.15
C LEU A 93 -8.25 -7.97 -4.26
N GLN A 94 -8.92 -9.12 -4.19
CA GLN A 94 -8.70 -10.24 -5.12
C GLN A 94 -9.01 -9.90 -6.58
N GLU A 95 -9.97 -9.00 -6.81
CA GLU A 95 -10.42 -8.56 -8.12
C GLU A 95 -9.93 -7.14 -8.45
N GLU A 96 -9.03 -6.59 -7.63
CA GLU A 96 -8.43 -5.25 -7.78
C GLU A 96 -9.50 -4.15 -7.99
N ILE A 97 -10.63 -4.27 -7.28
CA ILE A 97 -11.73 -3.31 -7.36
C ILE A 97 -11.38 -2.05 -6.57
N GLU A 98 -11.47 -0.89 -7.21
CA GLU A 98 -11.31 0.40 -6.53
C GLU A 98 -12.30 0.53 -5.38
N ASN A 99 -11.80 0.81 -4.18
CA ASN A 99 -12.62 0.87 -2.97
C ASN A 99 -12.00 1.73 -1.87
N ASP A 100 -12.84 2.14 -0.90
CA ASP A 100 -12.43 2.92 0.27
C ASP A 100 -12.19 2.05 1.52
N ARG A 101 -12.44 0.75 1.45
CA ARG A 101 -12.30 -0.18 2.58
C ARG A 101 -10.85 -0.55 2.82
N TYR A 102 -10.17 -1.06 1.79
CA TYR A 102 -8.78 -1.47 1.87
C TYR A 102 -7.90 -0.37 1.30
N ILE A 103 -7.21 0.33 2.18
CA ILE A 103 -6.30 1.40 1.80
C ILE A 103 -4.88 0.86 1.76
N GLU A 104 -4.25 0.88 0.59
CA GLU A 104 -2.83 0.61 0.46
C GLU A 104 -2.04 1.66 1.24
N ILE A 105 -1.29 1.21 2.24
CA ILE A 105 -0.47 2.09 3.09
C ILE A 105 1.01 1.99 2.77
N TRP A 106 1.47 0.86 2.25
CA TRP A 106 2.90 0.62 2.01
C TRP A 106 3.12 -0.36 0.88
N ASN A 107 4.02 -0.02 -0.05
CA ASN A 107 4.49 -0.94 -1.08
C ASN A 107 5.99 -1.25 -0.88
N ASN A 108 6.37 -2.52 -1.03
CA ASN A 108 7.73 -3.02 -0.96
C ASN A 108 8.08 -3.71 -2.29
N VAL A 109 8.83 -3.03 -3.13
CA VAL A 109 9.28 -3.55 -4.43
C VAL A 109 10.62 -4.27 -4.26
N LEU A 110 10.67 -5.51 -4.72
CA LEU A 110 11.85 -6.37 -4.71
C LEU A 110 12.55 -6.28 -6.08
N SER A 111 13.31 -5.19 -6.30
CA SER A 111 14.03 -4.98 -7.56
C SER A 111 15.16 -6.00 -7.70
N GLN A 112 14.89 -7.07 -8.44
CA GLN A 112 15.85 -8.17 -8.62
C GLN A 112 16.08 -8.56 -10.08
N PHE A 113 15.24 -8.09 -11.00
CA PHE A 113 15.34 -8.40 -12.42
C PHE A 113 15.58 -7.16 -13.27
N ASN A 114 16.05 -7.36 -14.47
CA ASN A 114 16.21 -6.33 -15.49
C ASN A 114 15.18 -6.56 -16.59
N ALA A 115 14.07 -5.84 -16.55
CA ALA A 115 13.06 -5.87 -17.61
C ALA A 115 13.72 -5.56 -18.95
N THR A 116 13.54 -6.45 -19.92
CA THR A 116 14.20 -6.38 -21.23
C THR A 116 13.14 -6.45 -22.32
N GLU A 117 13.17 -5.48 -23.22
CA GLU A 117 12.22 -5.42 -24.33
C GLU A 117 12.23 -6.71 -25.17
N GLY A 118 11.05 -7.24 -25.44
CA GLY A 118 10.86 -8.46 -26.22
C GLY A 118 10.98 -9.77 -25.42
N LEU A 119 11.34 -9.72 -24.14
CA LEU A 119 11.32 -10.87 -23.24
C LEU A 119 10.05 -10.89 -22.39
N LYS A 120 9.68 -12.07 -21.91
CA LYS A 120 8.64 -12.24 -20.89
C LYS A 120 9.26 -12.09 -19.49
N ARG A 121 8.44 -11.86 -18.48
CA ARG A 121 8.89 -11.71 -17.08
C ARG A 121 9.75 -12.88 -16.60
N GLU A 122 9.39 -14.10 -16.95
CA GLU A 122 10.11 -15.32 -16.57
C GLU A 122 11.50 -15.44 -17.24
N GLU A 123 11.75 -14.63 -18.28
CA GLU A 123 13.00 -14.61 -19.03
C GLU A 123 13.91 -13.44 -18.66
N TYR A 124 13.45 -12.55 -17.76
CA TYR A 124 14.24 -11.39 -17.35
C TYR A 124 15.51 -11.82 -16.63
N PRO A 125 16.69 -11.33 -17.04
CA PRO A 125 17.93 -11.60 -16.33
C PRO A 125 17.90 -10.96 -14.93
N GLU A 126 18.53 -11.63 -13.96
CA GLU A 126 18.72 -11.03 -12.64
C GLU A 126 19.65 -9.82 -12.68
N LEU A 127 19.37 -8.83 -11.83
CA LEU A 127 20.28 -7.71 -11.61
C LEU A 127 21.56 -8.18 -10.91
N PRO A 128 22.71 -7.56 -11.18
CA PRO A 128 23.96 -7.87 -10.49
C PRO A 128 23.88 -7.64 -8.97
N SER A 129 23.01 -6.75 -8.54
CA SER A 129 22.71 -6.46 -7.14
C SER A 129 21.21 -6.28 -6.97
N LYS A 130 20.64 -7.03 -6.03
CA LYS A 130 19.23 -6.90 -5.65
C LYS A 130 19.03 -5.70 -4.74
N ASN A 131 17.93 -5.00 -4.90
CA ASN A 131 17.60 -3.80 -4.13
C ASN A 131 16.15 -3.86 -3.66
N ILE A 132 15.88 -3.11 -2.59
CA ILE A 132 14.52 -2.81 -2.14
C ILE A 132 14.22 -1.36 -2.54
N ASP A 133 13.08 -1.17 -3.20
CA ASP A 133 12.46 0.13 -3.37
C ASP A 133 11.14 0.11 -2.59
N THR A 134 11.01 0.97 -1.61
CA THR A 134 9.84 0.93 -0.72
C THR A 134 9.30 2.31 -0.45
N GLY A 135 7.97 2.42 -0.47
CA GLY A 135 7.26 3.68 -0.24
C GLY A 135 6.02 3.50 0.63
N MET A 136 5.92 4.33 1.66
CA MET A 136 4.74 4.43 2.53
C MET A 136 4.02 5.75 2.27
N GLY A 137 2.70 5.71 2.05
CA GLY A 137 1.90 6.92 1.86
C GLY A 137 1.70 7.67 3.18
N VAL A 138 2.39 8.80 3.36
CA VAL A 138 2.28 9.62 4.60
C VAL A 138 0.85 10.07 4.82
N GLU A 139 0.17 10.55 3.79
CA GLU A 139 -1.21 11.02 3.85
C GLU A 139 -2.18 9.88 4.20
N ARG A 140 -1.97 8.70 3.60
CA ARG A 140 -2.77 7.50 3.88
C ARG A 140 -2.56 7.02 5.32
N MET A 141 -1.32 7.01 5.79
CA MET A 141 -1.00 6.69 7.18
C MET A 141 -1.61 7.68 8.15
N ALA A 142 -1.51 9.00 7.88
CA ALA A 142 -2.14 10.03 8.70
C ALA A 142 -3.66 9.84 8.77
N CYS A 143 -4.31 9.55 7.63
CA CYS A 143 -5.74 9.27 7.56
C CYS A 143 -6.14 8.09 8.48
N ILE A 144 -5.39 6.99 8.42
CA ILE A 144 -5.65 5.80 9.25
C ILE A 144 -5.42 6.11 10.73
N MET A 145 -4.28 6.73 11.07
CA MET A 145 -3.91 7.01 12.46
C MET A 145 -4.82 8.04 13.13
N GLN A 146 -5.30 9.03 12.39
CA GLN A 146 -6.22 10.05 12.87
C GLN A 146 -7.70 9.63 12.77
N GLY A 147 -7.99 8.51 12.08
CA GLY A 147 -9.36 8.01 11.93
C GLY A 147 -10.27 8.93 11.11
N THR A 148 -9.71 9.68 10.16
CA THR A 148 -10.46 10.60 9.29
C THR A 148 -11.12 9.88 8.12
N GLU A 149 -12.14 10.49 7.51
CA GLU A 149 -12.84 9.90 6.37
C GLU A 149 -11.99 9.89 5.11
N THR A 150 -11.24 10.94 4.86
CA THR A 150 -10.29 11.03 3.75
C THR A 150 -8.98 11.67 4.20
N ASN A 151 -7.99 11.69 3.34
CA ASN A 151 -6.70 12.36 3.60
C ASN A 151 -6.89 13.86 3.86
N TYR A 152 -7.93 14.45 3.28
CA TYR A 152 -8.19 15.89 3.32
C TYR A 152 -8.65 16.41 4.68
N GLU A 153 -9.20 15.55 5.55
CA GLU A 153 -9.58 15.90 6.91
C GLU A 153 -8.43 15.69 7.92
N THR A 154 -7.26 15.25 7.46
CA THR A 154 -6.07 15.14 8.32
C THR A 154 -5.46 16.50 8.63
N ASP A 155 -4.63 16.54 9.67
CA ASP A 155 -3.86 17.74 10.04
C ASP A 155 -2.89 18.20 8.94
N LEU A 156 -2.55 17.33 8.00
CA LEU A 156 -1.74 17.66 6.84
C LEU A 156 -2.48 18.59 5.85
N PHE A 157 -3.76 18.33 5.61
CA PHE A 157 -4.56 19.07 4.63
C PHE A 157 -5.48 20.12 5.23
N MET A 158 -5.92 19.97 6.48
CA MET A 158 -6.87 20.90 7.10
C MET A 158 -6.41 22.36 7.10
N PRO A 159 -5.12 22.70 7.24
CA PRO A 159 -4.69 24.09 7.08
C PRO A 159 -4.96 24.67 5.69
N ILE A 160 -4.81 23.84 4.63
CA ILE A 160 -5.12 24.20 3.25
C ILE A 160 -6.63 24.38 3.09
N MET A 161 -7.43 23.44 3.58
CA MET A 161 -8.89 23.52 3.54
C MET A 161 -9.41 24.78 4.20
N LYS A 162 -8.89 25.13 5.38
CA LYS A 162 -9.23 26.39 6.07
C LYS A 162 -8.87 27.62 5.26
N LYS A 163 -7.74 27.58 4.55
CA LYS A 163 -7.35 28.69 3.70
C LYS A 163 -8.27 28.85 2.48
N ILE A 164 -8.73 27.76 1.92
CA ILE A 164 -9.74 27.79 0.83
C ILE A 164 -11.06 28.38 1.35
N GLU A 165 -11.53 27.95 2.54
CA GLU A 165 -12.74 28.51 3.20
C GLU A 165 -12.64 30.04 3.33
N GLU A 166 -11.51 30.55 3.82
CA GLU A 166 -11.29 31.99 3.95
C GLU A 166 -11.40 32.74 2.60
N ILE A 167 -10.78 32.19 1.56
CA ILE A 167 -10.76 32.80 0.22
C ILE A 167 -12.14 32.79 -0.43
N CYS A 168 -12.81 31.62 -0.37
CA CYS A 168 -14.10 31.41 -1.03
C CYS A 168 -15.30 31.91 -0.21
N SER A 169 -15.11 32.16 1.08
CA SER A 169 -16.19 32.46 2.05
C SER A 169 -17.28 31.38 2.09
N ILE A 170 -16.88 30.11 1.87
CA ILE A 170 -17.74 28.92 1.89
C ILE A 170 -17.14 27.92 2.88
N PRO A 171 -17.92 27.35 3.80
CA PRO A 171 -17.40 26.35 4.74
C PRO A 171 -17.10 25.02 4.04
N TYR A 172 -16.01 24.35 4.45
CA TYR A 172 -15.71 22.99 4.00
C TYR A 172 -16.63 21.98 4.70
N MET A 173 -17.32 21.20 3.90
CA MET A 173 -18.23 20.13 4.33
C MET A 173 -18.01 18.83 3.54
N GLY A 174 -16.77 18.61 3.05
CA GLY A 174 -16.42 17.42 2.26
C GLY A 174 -16.63 17.58 0.74
N GLN A 175 -16.88 18.80 0.25
CA GLN A 175 -17.12 19.05 -1.18
C GLN A 175 -15.89 18.68 -2.02
N MET A 176 -16.13 18.09 -3.19
CA MET A 176 -15.08 17.65 -4.11
C MET A 176 -14.26 18.83 -4.63
N GLU A 177 -14.87 19.99 -4.84
CA GLU A 177 -14.20 21.20 -5.34
C GLU A 177 -13.06 21.63 -4.41
N PHE A 178 -13.26 21.55 -3.10
CA PHE A 178 -12.21 21.83 -2.11
C PHE A 178 -11.06 20.85 -2.21
N LYS A 179 -11.37 19.56 -2.38
CA LYS A 179 -10.37 18.49 -2.51
C LYS A 179 -9.52 18.69 -3.75
N VAL A 180 -10.16 19.00 -4.88
CA VAL A 180 -9.47 19.31 -6.15
C VAL A 180 -8.53 20.51 -6.01
N ILE A 181 -8.99 21.60 -5.37
CA ILE A 181 -8.15 22.78 -5.16
C ILE A 181 -6.97 22.48 -4.24
N ALA A 182 -7.20 21.70 -3.18
CA ALA A 182 -6.17 21.36 -2.22
C ALA A 182 -5.11 20.40 -2.78
N ASP A 183 -5.50 19.54 -3.72
CA ASP A 183 -4.63 18.58 -4.38
C ASP A 183 -3.73 19.25 -5.42
N HIS A 184 -4.22 20.23 -6.17
CA HIS A 184 -3.51 20.97 -7.20
C HIS A 184 -2.70 22.15 -6.64
#